data_f543b56a0ba6ae657dd3ff0c400af34c
#
_entry.id   f543b56a0ba6ae657dd3ff0c400af34c
#
_cell.length_a   1.000
_cell.length_b   1.000
_cell.length_c   1.000
_cell.angle_alpha   90.00
_cell.angle_beta   90.00
_cell.angle_gamma   90.00
#
_symmetry.space_group_name_H-M   'P 1'
#
loop_
_entity.id
_entity.type
_entity.pdbx_description
1 polymer ?
#
loop_
_entity_poly.entity_id
_entity_poly.type
_entity_poly.pdbx_seq_one_letter_code
_entity_poly.pdbx_strand_id
1 'polypeptide(L)'
;GKSLSYVADFGLKACQLCCWNTKLYTAERAAAIRQEVSETGIAISGLWAGWPGPAKWNFNEGPRTLGLPPREYRVERVAALKAGANWAKEAGLQAIATHLGFIPEDPNDPMFAEMVETVGDIARHCKALGLEFWFETGQETPVVLLRLIERIGTGNLGLNLDPANLILYGKASPVDSLDVFGKYVRCVHA
;
A
#
# COMPACT_ATOMS: atom_id res chain seq x y z
N GLY A 1 -14.98 9.81 8.83
CA GLY A 1 -13.60 10.13 9.24
C GLY A 1 -13.53 11.58 9.71
N LYS A 2 -12.41 11.98 10.31
CA LYS A 2 -12.16 13.40 10.63
C LYS A 2 -11.81 14.14 9.34
N SER A 3 -12.13 15.46 9.26
CA SER A 3 -11.80 16.27 8.09
C SER A 3 -10.30 16.62 8.04
N LEU A 4 -9.82 17.09 6.90
CA LEU A 4 -8.41 17.52 6.76
C LEU A 4 -8.09 18.73 7.64
N SER A 5 -9.08 19.55 8.03
CA SER A 5 -8.87 20.63 8.98
C SER A 5 -8.31 20.14 10.32
N TYR A 6 -8.72 18.92 10.75
CA TYR A 6 -8.17 18.29 11.94
C TYR A 6 -6.65 18.02 11.85
N VAL A 7 -6.14 17.75 10.64
CA VAL A 7 -4.69 17.60 10.40
C VAL A 7 -3.97 18.94 10.57
N ALA A 8 -4.59 20.02 10.07
CA ALA A 8 -4.07 21.37 10.20
C ALA A 8 -4.01 21.84 11.67
N ASP A 9 -4.97 21.43 12.52
CA ASP A 9 -4.99 21.78 13.94
C ASP A 9 -3.76 21.28 14.71
N PHE A 10 -3.10 20.21 14.22
CA PHE A 10 -1.82 19.72 14.73
C PHE A 10 -0.59 20.38 14.10
N GLY A 11 -0.77 21.38 13.26
CA GLY A 11 0.33 22.04 12.54
C GLY A 11 0.96 21.17 11.43
N LEU A 12 0.35 20.06 11.09
CA LEU A 12 0.81 19.17 10.02
C LEU A 12 0.37 19.70 8.65
N LYS A 13 1.18 19.45 7.62
CA LYS A 13 0.92 19.91 6.25
C LYS A 13 0.54 18.78 5.29
N ALA A 14 0.63 17.55 5.77
CA ALA A 14 0.32 16.37 4.97
C ALA A 14 -0.25 15.24 5.83
N CYS A 15 -0.99 14.33 5.19
CA CYS A 15 -1.43 13.09 5.79
C CYS A 15 -1.56 11.99 4.73
N GLN A 16 -1.76 10.76 5.20
CA GLN A 16 -2.15 9.64 4.36
C GLN A 16 -3.62 9.30 4.65
N LEU A 17 -4.43 9.09 3.62
CA LEU A 17 -5.78 8.58 3.81
C LEU A 17 -5.73 7.06 4.03
N CYS A 18 -6.60 6.56 4.90
CA CYS A 18 -6.77 5.11 5.10
C CYS A 18 -8.24 4.73 4.89
N CYS A 19 -8.48 3.71 4.05
CA CYS A 19 -9.83 3.23 3.79
C CYS A 19 -9.88 1.70 3.62
N TRP A 20 -10.58 1.04 4.54
CA TRP A 20 -10.84 -0.41 4.49
C TRP A 20 -12.16 -0.79 3.84
N ASN A 21 -13.08 0.17 3.73
CA ASN A 21 -14.42 -0.07 3.23
C ASN A 21 -14.56 0.42 1.79
N THR A 22 -14.48 -0.49 0.84
CA THR A 22 -14.59 -0.18 -0.60
C THR A 22 -15.92 0.47 -1.00
N LYS A 23 -16.99 0.33 -0.18
CA LYS A 23 -18.26 1.02 -0.40
C LYS A 23 -18.16 2.55 -0.24
N LEU A 24 -17.06 3.02 0.34
CA LEU A 24 -16.77 4.44 0.48
C LEU A 24 -16.07 5.05 -0.76
N TYR A 25 -15.72 4.26 -1.74
CA TYR A 25 -15.14 4.72 -2.99
C TYR A 25 -16.25 5.23 -3.92
N THR A 26 -16.78 6.42 -3.61
CA THR A 26 -17.84 7.08 -4.40
C THR A 26 -17.34 8.40 -4.98
N ALA A 27 -17.96 8.84 -6.07
CA ALA A 27 -17.63 10.10 -6.75
C ALA A 27 -17.83 11.32 -5.84
N GLU A 28 -18.89 11.31 -5.00
CA GLU A 28 -19.17 12.38 -4.04
C GLU A 28 -18.05 12.51 -3.02
N ARG A 29 -17.51 11.37 -2.52
CA ARG A 29 -16.39 11.39 -1.58
C ARG A 29 -15.09 11.83 -2.24
N ALA A 30 -14.85 11.42 -3.48
CA ALA A 30 -13.69 11.89 -4.24
C ALA A 30 -13.74 13.42 -4.44
N ALA A 31 -14.91 13.95 -4.80
CA ALA A 31 -15.13 15.39 -4.92
C ALA A 31 -14.92 16.13 -3.58
N ALA A 32 -15.48 15.59 -2.50
CA ALA A 32 -15.30 16.17 -1.15
C ALA A 32 -13.84 16.22 -0.73
N ILE A 33 -13.05 15.16 -0.98
CA ILE A 33 -11.61 15.15 -0.69
C ILE A 33 -10.88 16.23 -1.50
N ARG A 34 -11.15 16.36 -2.79
CA ARG A 34 -10.52 17.44 -3.61
C ARG A 34 -10.86 18.82 -3.07
N GLN A 35 -12.11 19.03 -2.64
CA GLN A 35 -12.54 20.29 -2.04
C GLN A 35 -11.80 20.57 -0.73
N GLU A 36 -11.75 19.60 0.20
CA GLU A 36 -11.05 19.75 1.47
C GLU A 36 -9.54 20.04 1.28
N VAL A 37 -8.89 19.37 0.30
CA VAL A 37 -7.49 19.67 -0.06
C VAL A 37 -7.34 21.12 -0.52
N SER A 38 -8.25 21.60 -1.39
CA SER A 38 -8.24 22.99 -1.87
C SER A 38 -8.47 24.02 -0.77
N GLU A 39 -9.36 23.71 0.18
CA GLU A 39 -9.71 24.62 1.29
C GLU A 39 -8.64 24.67 2.39
N THR A 40 -8.01 23.52 2.69
CA THR A 40 -7.07 23.42 3.81
C THR A 40 -5.60 23.54 3.40
N GLY A 41 -5.27 23.29 2.13
CA GLY A 41 -3.90 23.20 1.66
C GLY A 41 -3.14 21.97 2.18
N ILE A 42 -3.81 21.02 2.85
CA ILE A 42 -3.21 19.79 3.35
C ILE A 42 -2.94 18.85 2.18
N ALA A 43 -1.69 18.44 2.00
CA ALA A 43 -1.32 17.45 1.00
C ALA A 43 -1.72 16.03 1.45
N ILE A 44 -2.24 15.23 0.52
CA ILE A 44 -2.49 13.80 0.76
C ILE A 44 -1.42 13.01 0.02
N SER A 45 -0.55 12.30 0.76
CA SER A 45 0.54 11.52 0.19
C SER A 45 0.05 10.33 -0.65
N GLY A 46 -1.05 9.71 -0.26
CA GLY A 46 -1.67 8.60 -0.98
C GLY A 46 -2.86 8.00 -0.23
N LEU A 47 -3.50 7.02 -0.86
CA LEU A 47 -4.55 6.22 -0.24
C LEU A 47 -3.94 4.92 0.29
N TRP A 48 -3.95 4.72 1.59
CA TRP A 48 -3.75 3.39 2.16
C TRP A 48 -5.04 2.58 1.96
N ALA A 49 -5.00 1.70 0.96
CA ALA A 49 -6.14 0.90 0.52
C ALA A 49 -6.16 -0.43 1.27
N GLY A 50 -7.18 -0.63 2.08
CA GLY A 50 -7.50 -1.91 2.68
C GLY A 50 -8.16 -2.87 1.70
N TRP A 51 -8.38 -4.10 2.15
CA TRP A 51 -8.98 -5.18 1.37
C TRP A 51 -9.95 -5.99 2.24
N PRO A 52 -10.93 -6.69 1.62
CA PRO A 52 -11.93 -7.46 2.35
C PRO A 52 -11.39 -8.78 2.92
N GLY A 53 -12.20 -9.40 3.78
CA GLY A 53 -11.92 -10.68 4.41
C GLY A 53 -11.10 -10.53 5.70
N PRO A 54 -10.63 -11.65 6.27
CA PRO A 54 -9.94 -11.66 7.54
C PRO A 54 -8.57 -10.98 7.47
N ALA A 55 -8.19 -10.29 8.55
CA ALA A 55 -6.89 -9.68 8.73
C ALA A 55 -6.41 -9.90 10.17
N LYS A 56 -5.55 -10.87 10.36
CA LYS A 56 -4.97 -11.22 11.66
C LYS A 56 -3.50 -10.84 11.70
N TRP A 57 -3.20 -9.76 12.40
CA TRP A 57 -1.87 -9.13 12.45
C TRP A 57 -0.96 -9.85 13.44
N ASN A 58 -0.68 -11.14 13.18
CA ASN A 58 0.21 -11.98 14.00
C ASN A 58 0.92 -13.02 13.12
N PHE A 59 1.94 -13.68 13.68
CA PHE A 59 2.75 -14.68 12.96
C PHE A 59 2.03 -16.01 12.71
N ASN A 60 1.03 -16.36 13.52
CA ASN A 60 0.37 -17.65 13.46
C ASN A 60 -0.74 -17.67 12.39
N GLU A 61 -1.61 -16.67 12.40
CA GLU A 61 -2.75 -16.58 11.50
C GLU A 61 -2.49 -15.65 10.30
N GLY A 62 -1.53 -14.72 10.46
CA GLY A 62 -1.17 -13.73 9.45
C GLY A 62 -0.86 -14.32 8.07
N PRO A 63 -0.04 -15.38 7.97
CA PRO A 63 0.28 -15.99 6.67
C PRO A 63 -0.94 -16.49 5.88
N ARG A 64 -2.04 -16.81 6.57
CA ARG A 64 -3.30 -17.27 5.94
C ARG A 64 -4.34 -16.17 5.77
N THR A 65 -4.12 -14.98 6.32
CA THR A 65 -5.15 -13.95 6.38
C THR A 65 -4.71 -12.59 5.88
N LEU A 66 -3.41 -12.28 5.82
CA LEU A 66 -2.92 -10.96 5.41
C LEU A 66 -2.52 -10.90 3.94
N GLY A 67 -2.83 -9.78 3.33
CA GLY A 67 -2.34 -9.40 2.00
C GLY A 67 -2.85 -10.28 0.86
N LEU A 68 -2.00 -10.51 -0.12
CA LEU A 68 -2.32 -11.19 -1.38
C LEU A 68 -1.91 -12.68 -1.43
N PRO A 69 -0.99 -13.21 -0.59
CA PRO A 69 -0.63 -14.62 -0.59
C PRO A 69 -1.81 -15.58 -0.38
N PRO A 70 -2.80 -15.32 0.52
CA PRO A 70 -3.94 -16.22 0.67
C PRO A 70 -4.79 -16.30 -0.59
N ARG A 71 -4.73 -17.45 -1.29
CA ARG A 71 -5.37 -17.66 -2.60
C ARG A 71 -6.89 -17.49 -2.56
N GLU A 72 -7.53 -17.90 -1.47
CA GLU A 72 -8.99 -17.85 -1.29
C GLU A 72 -9.55 -16.42 -1.28
N TYR A 73 -8.75 -15.41 -0.87
CA TYR A 73 -9.19 -14.01 -0.81
C TYR A 73 -8.58 -13.16 -1.94
N ARG A 74 -7.60 -13.69 -2.68
CA ARG A 74 -6.77 -12.93 -3.60
C ARG A 74 -7.55 -12.19 -4.69
N VAL A 75 -8.47 -12.88 -5.33
CA VAL A 75 -9.27 -12.31 -6.44
C VAL A 75 -10.07 -11.09 -5.96
N GLU A 76 -10.75 -11.24 -4.84
CA GLU A 76 -11.56 -10.15 -4.26
C GLU A 76 -10.68 -8.98 -3.80
N ARG A 77 -9.50 -9.28 -3.22
CA ARG A 77 -8.54 -8.26 -2.77
C ARG A 77 -7.91 -7.50 -3.92
N VAL A 78 -7.56 -8.17 -4.99
CA VAL A 78 -7.08 -7.51 -6.22
C VAL A 78 -8.15 -6.57 -6.78
N ALA A 79 -9.40 -7.01 -6.83
CA ALA A 79 -10.51 -6.17 -7.27
C ALA A 79 -10.70 -4.95 -6.36
N ALA A 80 -10.61 -5.13 -5.04
CA ALA A 80 -10.71 -4.04 -4.06
C ALA A 80 -9.58 -3.01 -4.21
N LEU A 81 -8.33 -3.46 -4.39
CA LEU A 81 -7.19 -2.57 -4.60
C LEU A 81 -7.28 -1.80 -5.92
N LYS A 82 -7.74 -2.44 -7.00
CA LYS A 82 -8.00 -1.75 -8.28
C LYS A 82 -9.14 -0.74 -8.16
N ALA A 83 -10.20 -1.04 -7.42
CA ALA A 83 -11.26 -0.08 -7.12
C ALA A 83 -10.72 1.12 -6.32
N GLY A 84 -9.86 0.86 -5.33
CA GLY A 84 -9.14 1.91 -4.59
C GLY A 84 -8.27 2.78 -5.50
N ALA A 85 -7.56 2.19 -6.46
CA ALA A 85 -6.77 2.93 -7.44
C ALA A 85 -7.64 3.83 -8.33
N ASN A 86 -8.76 3.31 -8.85
CA ASN A 86 -9.70 4.12 -9.64
C ASN A 86 -10.20 5.32 -8.84
N TRP A 87 -10.62 5.07 -7.58
CA TRP A 87 -11.09 6.14 -6.71
C TRP A 87 -9.98 7.12 -6.32
N ALA A 88 -8.76 6.65 -6.06
CA ALA A 88 -7.61 7.51 -5.77
C ALA A 88 -7.33 8.47 -6.95
N LYS A 89 -7.40 7.97 -8.19
CA LYS A 89 -7.29 8.80 -9.39
C LYS A 89 -8.39 9.86 -9.44
N GLU A 90 -9.63 9.48 -9.19
CA GLU A 90 -10.77 10.40 -9.17
C GLU A 90 -10.63 11.43 -8.04
N ALA A 91 -10.12 11.04 -6.87
CA ALA A 91 -9.85 11.94 -5.76
C ALA A 91 -8.62 12.85 -5.97
N GLY A 92 -7.89 12.70 -7.08
CA GLY A 92 -6.71 13.52 -7.40
C GLY A 92 -5.45 13.10 -6.65
N LEU A 93 -5.41 11.88 -6.12
CA LEU A 93 -4.24 11.34 -5.41
C LEU A 93 -3.19 10.81 -6.39
N GLN A 94 -1.96 10.63 -5.91
CA GLN A 94 -0.82 10.22 -6.73
C GLN A 94 -0.46 8.73 -6.55
N ALA A 95 -0.94 8.09 -5.49
CA ALA A 95 -0.58 6.72 -5.17
C ALA A 95 -1.66 6.00 -4.36
N ILE A 96 -1.62 4.67 -4.42
CA ILE A 96 -2.20 3.80 -3.40
C ILE A 96 -1.11 3.03 -2.67
N ALA A 97 -1.32 2.72 -1.40
CA ALA A 97 -0.46 1.89 -0.59
C ALA A 97 -1.24 0.73 0.03
N THR A 98 -0.59 -0.40 0.31
CA THR A 98 -1.18 -1.53 1.04
C THR A 98 -0.11 -2.47 1.58
N HIS A 99 -0.45 -3.30 2.58
CA HIS A 99 0.36 -4.47 2.93
C HIS A 99 0.19 -5.59 1.90
N LEU A 100 1.30 -6.14 1.43
CA LEU A 100 1.27 -7.28 0.51
C LEU A 100 1.07 -8.62 1.24
N GLY A 101 1.50 -8.71 2.51
CA GLY A 101 1.41 -9.91 3.35
C GLY A 101 2.70 -10.73 3.32
N PHE A 102 2.61 -11.99 3.76
CA PHE A 102 3.77 -12.87 3.93
C PHE A 102 4.24 -13.46 2.58
N ILE A 103 5.03 -12.71 1.85
CA ILE A 103 5.64 -13.18 0.59
C ILE A 103 6.79 -14.13 0.91
N PRO A 104 6.93 -15.29 0.21
CA PRO A 104 8.03 -16.21 0.42
C PRO A 104 9.42 -15.58 0.23
N GLU A 105 10.35 -15.94 1.10
CA GLU A 105 11.77 -15.53 1.01
C GLU A 105 12.50 -16.22 -0.16
N ASP A 106 12.15 -17.49 -0.43
CA ASP A 106 12.71 -18.25 -1.53
C ASP A 106 12.11 -17.79 -2.87
N PRO A 107 12.92 -17.25 -3.79
CA PRO A 107 12.44 -16.82 -5.10
C PRO A 107 12.01 -18.00 -6.01
N ASN A 108 12.33 -19.23 -5.65
CA ASN A 108 11.90 -20.44 -6.38
C ASN A 108 10.58 -21.00 -5.83
N ASP A 109 10.07 -20.48 -4.72
CA ASP A 109 8.73 -20.84 -4.24
C ASP A 109 7.69 -20.45 -5.30
N PRO A 110 6.81 -21.38 -5.73
CA PRO A 110 5.75 -21.06 -6.71
C PRO A 110 4.89 -19.86 -6.30
N MET A 111 4.66 -19.65 -5.00
CA MET A 111 3.92 -18.51 -4.49
C MET A 111 4.62 -17.18 -4.79
N PHE A 112 5.97 -17.15 -4.83
CA PHE A 112 6.68 -15.93 -5.21
C PHE A 112 6.36 -15.52 -6.65
N ALA A 113 6.36 -16.47 -7.59
CA ALA A 113 5.97 -16.21 -8.98
C ALA A 113 4.50 -15.74 -9.07
N GLU A 114 3.59 -16.35 -8.32
CA GLU A 114 2.20 -15.90 -8.25
C GLU A 114 2.09 -14.46 -7.72
N MET A 115 2.93 -14.07 -6.76
CA MET A 115 2.94 -12.69 -6.24
C MET A 115 3.48 -11.71 -7.28
N VAL A 116 4.51 -12.06 -8.04
CA VAL A 116 5.00 -11.23 -9.16
C VAL A 116 3.86 -10.93 -10.14
N GLU A 117 3.10 -11.93 -10.54
CA GLU A 117 1.97 -11.76 -11.46
C GLU A 117 0.83 -10.94 -10.83
N THR A 118 0.42 -11.29 -9.60
CA THR A 118 -0.70 -10.65 -8.90
C THR A 118 -0.43 -9.17 -8.61
N VAL A 119 0.73 -8.88 -8.03
CA VAL A 119 1.14 -7.51 -7.70
C VAL A 119 1.43 -6.73 -8.99
N GLY A 120 2.02 -7.38 -9.98
CA GLY A 120 2.25 -6.82 -11.31
C GLY A 120 0.96 -6.40 -12.03
N ASP A 121 -0.11 -7.17 -11.87
CA ASP A 121 -1.43 -6.82 -12.43
C ASP A 121 -2.00 -5.54 -11.80
N ILE A 122 -1.90 -5.40 -10.48
CA ILE A 122 -2.30 -4.16 -9.77
C ILE A 122 -1.40 -3.00 -10.19
N ALA A 123 -0.08 -3.22 -10.26
CA ALA A 123 0.90 -2.20 -10.65
C ALA A 123 0.64 -1.65 -12.06
N ARG A 124 0.36 -2.52 -13.02
CA ARG A 124 -0.01 -2.13 -14.39
C ARG A 124 -1.31 -1.34 -14.43
N HIS A 125 -2.30 -1.73 -13.63
CA HIS A 125 -3.56 -0.98 -13.50
C HIS A 125 -3.31 0.43 -12.93
N CYS A 126 -2.53 0.55 -11.85
CA CYS A 126 -2.15 1.85 -11.29
C CYS A 126 -1.40 2.71 -12.31
N LYS A 127 -0.43 2.11 -13.04
CA LYS A 127 0.34 2.81 -14.07
C LYS A 127 -0.55 3.37 -15.19
N ALA A 128 -1.54 2.61 -15.63
CA ALA A 128 -2.50 3.06 -16.65
C ALA A 128 -3.34 4.27 -16.18
N LEU A 129 -3.52 4.42 -14.87
CA LEU A 129 -4.18 5.57 -14.25
C LEU A 129 -3.21 6.74 -13.96
N GLY A 130 -1.90 6.55 -14.18
CA GLY A 130 -0.87 7.52 -13.81
C GLY A 130 -0.59 7.56 -12.30
N LEU A 131 -0.82 6.44 -11.61
CA LEU A 131 -0.58 6.31 -10.17
C LEU A 131 0.65 5.45 -9.88
N GLU A 132 1.30 5.72 -8.75
CA GLU A 132 2.22 4.80 -8.12
C GLU A 132 1.47 3.76 -7.26
N PHE A 133 2.08 2.60 -7.07
CA PHE A 133 1.62 1.58 -6.14
C PHE A 133 2.73 1.31 -5.12
N TRP A 134 2.45 1.59 -3.83
CA TRP A 134 3.42 1.47 -2.76
C TRP A 134 3.13 0.29 -1.87
N PHE A 135 4.18 -0.37 -1.40
CA PHE A 135 4.08 -1.47 -0.44
C PHE A 135 4.37 -0.93 0.96
N GLU A 136 3.43 -1.12 1.86
CA GLU A 136 3.66 -0.90 3.29
C GLU A 136 4.62 -1.96 3.80
N THR A 137 5.73 -1.54 4.40
CA THR A 137 6.68 -2.50 4.97
C THR A 137 6.14 -3.19 6.21
N GLY A 138 6.49 -4.47 6.40
CA GLY A 138 6.01 -5.21 7.56
C GLY A 138 6.40 -6.68 7.55
N GLN A 139 5.67 -7.50 6.83
CA GLN A 139 5.79 -8.96 6.88
C GLN A 139 6.92 -9.51 6.02
N GLU A 140 7.44 -8.72 5.11
CA GLU A 140 8.49 -9.07 4.15
C GLU A 140 9.84 -8.53 4.58
N THR A 141 10.91 -9.23 4.21
CA THR A 141 12.26 -8.66 4.34
C THR A 141 12.53 -7.61 3.27
N PRO A 142 13.46 -6.67 3.51
CA PRO A 142 13.87 -5.69 2.50
C PRO A 142 14.31 -6.32 1.18
N VAL A 143 15.00 -7.45 1.23
CA VAL A 143 15.50 -8.18 0.06
C VAL A 143 14.34 -8.76 -0.77
N VAL A 144 13.31 -9.29 -0.11
CA VAL A 144 12.11 -9.80 -0.81
C VAL A 144 11.38 -8.67 -1.51
N LEU A 145 11.18 -7.53 -0.85
CA LEU A 145 10.53 -6.37 -1.46
C LEU A 145 11.32 -5.83 -2.66
N LEU A 146 12.64 -5.70 -2.51
CA LEU A 146 13.51 -5.28 -3.63
C LEU A 146 13.39 -6.24 -4.82
N ARG A 147 13.51 -7.53 -4.56
CA ARG A 147 13.40 -8.58 -5.59
C ARG A 147 12.03 -8.54 -6.29
N LEU A 148 10.95 -8.36 -5.54
CA LEU A 148 9.60 -8.26 -6.10
C LEU A 148 9.47 -7.03 -7.01
N ILE A 149 9.94 -5.86 -6.57
CA ILE A 149 9.91 -4.63 -7.35
C ILE A 149 10.67 -4.79 -8.67
N GLU A 150 11.89 -5.36 -8.61
CA GLU A 150 12.74 -5.56 -9.77
C GLU A 150 12.17 -6.59 -10.75
N ARG A 151 11.57 -7.67 -10.24
CA ARG A 151 10.91 -8.69 -11.08
C ARG A 151 9.68 -8.17 -11.80
N ILE A 152 8.88 -7.35 -11.15
CA ILE A 152 7.68 -6.73 -11.75
C ILE A 152 8.09 -5.66 -12.77
N GLY A 153 9.05 -4.81 -12.46
CA GLY A 153 9.69 -3.88 -13.38
C GLY A 153 8.79 -2.84 -14.05
N THR A 154 7.61 -2.52 -13.50
CA THR A 154 6.66 -1.57 -14.12
C THR A 154 7.10 -0.10 -14.01
N GLY A 155 8.02 0.22 -13.09
CA GLY A 155 8.58 1.55 -12.90
C GLY A 155 7.73 2.52 -12.07
N ASN A 156 6.56 2.09 -11.59
CA ASN A 156 5.66 2.87 -10.72
C ASN A 156 5.47 2.25 -9.34
N LEU A 157 6.41 1.39 -8.92
CA LEU A 157 6.40 0.78 -7.60
C LEU A 157 7.23 1.59 -6.62
N GLY A 158 6.78 1.68 -5.38
CA GLY A 158 7.46 2.34 -4.29
C GLY A 158 7.19 1.67 -2.96
N LEU A 159 7.73 2.26 -1.90
CA LEU A 159 7.57 1.79 -0.54
C LEU A 159 7.00 2.89 0.35
N ASN A 160 6.01 2.51 1.15
CA ASN A 160 5.57 3.24 2.33
C ASN A 160 6.31 2.60 3.52
N LEU A 161 7.39 3.24 3.95
CA LEU A 161 8.25 2.69 5.00
C LEU A 161 7.58 2.86 6.35
N ASP A 162 7.19 1.76 6.97
CA ASP A 162 6.81 1.67 8.37
C ASP A 162 7.97 1.03 9.16
N PRO A 163 8.77 1.83 9.88
CA PRO A 163 9.91 1.31 10.63
C PRO A 163 9.49 0.43 11.81
N ALA A 164 8.33 0.72 12.43
CA ALA A 164 7.82 -0.05 13.55
C ALA A 164 7.44 -1.46 13.14
N ASN A 165 6.82 -1.62 11.98
CA ASN A 165 6.45 -2.93 11.45
C ASN A 165 7.66 -3.81 11.14
N LEU A 166 8.75 -3.27 10.60
CA LEU A 166 9.97 -4.03 10.36
C LEU A 166 10.54 -4.62 11.67
N ILE A 167 10.50 -3.85 12.76
CA ILE A 167 10.93 -4.30 14.08
C ILE A 167 9.92 -5.31 14.66
N LEU A 168 8.62 -4.99 14.60
CA LEU A 168 7.54 -5.83 15.15
C LEU A 168 7.55 -7.23 14.54
N TYR A 169 7.70 -7.32 13.23
CA TYR A 169 7.78 -8.59 12.51
C TYR A 169 9.19 -9.20 12.46
N GLY A 170 10.19 -8.56 13.10
CA GLY A 170 11.56 -9.06 13.15
C GLY A 170 12.20 -9.24 11.76
N LYS A 171 11.85 -8.40 10.81
CA LYS A 171 12.28 -8.57 9.42
C LYS A 171 13.57 -7.83 9.08
N ALA A 172 13.83 -6.70 9.71
CA ALA A 172 15.08 -5.96 9.52
C ALA A 172 15.22 -4.80 10.52
N SER A 173 16.45 -4.27 10.61
CA SER A 173 16.68 -2.92 11.09
C SER A 173 16.12 -1.91 10.06
N PRO A 174 15.26 -0.98 10.45
CA PRO A 174 14.70 0.01 9.51
C PRO A 174 15.78 0.90 8.88
N VAL A 175 16.86 1.19 9.61
CA VAL A 175 17.97 2.01 9.11
C VAL A 175 18.74 1.26 8.04
N ASP A 176 19.16 0.01 8.33
CA ASP A 176 19.93 -0.81 7.38
C ASP A 176 19.11 -1.19 6.14
N SER A 177 17.77 -1.22 6.28
CA SER A 177 16.86 -1.44 5.15
C SER A 177 16.98 -0.40 4.06
N LEU A 178 17.40 0.83 4.41
CA LEU A 178 17.58 1.91 3.44
C LEU A 178 18.73 1.62 2.46
N ASP A 179 19.74 0.88 2.87
CA ASP A 179 20.84 0.44 1.99
C ASP A 179 20.34 -0.56 0.93
N VAL A 180 19.27 -1.30 1.24
CA VAL A 180 18.70 -2.29 0.32
C VAL A 180 17.69 -1.64 -0.63
N PHE A 181 16.70 -0.94 -0.11
CA PHE A 181 15.55 -0.46 -0.89
C PHE A 181 15.33 1.07 -0.83
N GLY A 182 16.22 1.86 -0.22
CA GLY A 182 16.00 3.30 0.03
C GLY A 182 15.60 4.11 -1.20
N LYS A 183 16.12 3.76 -2.38
CA LYS A 183 15.74 4.41 -3.66
C LYS A 183 14.26 4.29 -4.01
N TYR A 184 13.56 3.32 -3.43
CA TYR A 184 12.13 3.07 -3.66
C TYR A 184 11.23 3.68 -2.58
N VAL A 185 11.77 4.20 -1.47
CA VAL A 185 10.96 4.84 -0.42
C VAL A 185 10.32 6.12 -0.99
N ARG A 186 9.01 6.22 -0.85
CA ARG A 186 8.18 7.34 -1.29
C ARG A 186 7.50 8.06 -0.14
N CYS A 187 7.16 7.30 0.90
CA CYS A 187 6.49 7.80 2.07
C CYS A 187 7.00 7.07 3.31
N VAL A 188 6.88 7.70 4.46
CA VAL A 188 7.17 7.09 5.77
C VAL A 188 5.88 7.09 6.57
N HIS A 189 5.52 5.93 7.10
CA HIS A 189 4.43 5.76 8.05
C HIS A 189 5.02 5.85 9.46
N ALA A 190 4.65 6.88 10.23
CA ALA A 190 5.15 7.14 11.57
C ALA A 190 4.01 7.20 12.61
#